data_a7b8315a3b521ab8277c11dfec95f1cf
#
_entry.id   a7b8315a3b521ab8277c11dfec95f1cf
#
_cell.length_a   1.000
_cell.length_b   1.000
_cell.length_c   1.000
_cell.angle_alpha   90.00
_cell.angle_beta   90.00
_cell.angle_gamma   90.00
#
_symmetry.space_group_name_H-M   'P 1'
#
loop_
_entity.id
_entity.type
_entity.pdbx_description
1 polymer ?
#
loop_
_entity_poly.entity_id
_entity_poly.type
_entity_poly.pdbx_seq_one_letter_code
_entity_poly.pdbx_strand_id
1 'polypeptide(L)'
;MEIKLAQAYSFCQLGQRKNQEDARCPNTDVIDEKQRFFVVCDGVGGSEKGEVASSTVCHSIQEALSHVDLSAMLFTNQDYSKILDAAYDALDSKANRQTKDMATTMTFVCFHQGGCMMAHIGDSRIYQVRPGHGIIYRSEDHSLVNSLVHNGIITPEQAVNHPQSNVITRYMGPKETDRDRCMATVVNTKDIQKNDYFFLCSDGVLHNLSDEELVAILSSDKSNQEKNDIIASKSFSSSDNNTAILINVADVIDDSNEDEAPFEGSQTRPIKSKQYVSSEIASESHDKVGVWGWIKRQVFNIK
;
A
#
# COMPACT_ATOMS: atom_id res chain seq x y z
N MET A 1 -15.90 1.70 17.48
CA MET A 1 -15.28 0.41 17.05
C MET A 1 -13.86 0.35 17.57
N GLU A 2 -13.51 -0.65 18.37
CA GLU A 2 -12.14 -0.93 18.82
C GLU A 2 -11.57 -2.12 18.03
N ILE A 3 -10.42 -1.93 17.37
CA ILE A 3 -9.75 -2.96 16.59
C ILE A 3 -8.54 -3.45 17.39
N LYS A 4 -8.51 -4.74 17.75
CA LYS A 4 -7.37 -5.38 18.39
C LYS A 4 -6.55 -6.12 17.35
N LEU A 5 -5.27 -5.82 17.30
CA LEU A 5 -4.32 -6.51 16.44
C LEU A 5 -3.63 -7.63 17.21
N ALA A 6 -3.31 -8.71 16.54
CA ALA A 6 -2.35 -9.68 17.02
C ALA A 6 -0.92 -9.15 16.80
N GLN A 7 0.05 -9.82 17.39
CA GLN A 7 1.46 -9.59 17.04
C GLN A 7 1.62 -9.70 15.51
N ALA A 8 2.17 -8.67 14.89
CA ALA A 8 2.42 -8.64 13.46
C ALA A 8 3.86 -9.11 13.15
N TYR A 9 4.06 -9.55 11.92
CA TYR A 9 5.35 -10.06 11.46
C TYR A 9 5.74 -9.39 10.16
N SER A 10 7.03 -9.29 9.91
CA SER A 10 7.52 -8.70 8.68
C SER A 10 8.89 -9.29 8.29
N PHE A 11 9.26 -9.08 7.06
CA PHE A 11 10.60 -9.38 6.56
C PHE A 11 11.05 -8.29 5.59
N CYS A 12 12.37 -8.18 5.42
CA CYS A 12 13.01 -7.28 4.46
C CYS A 12 14.25 -8.01 3.94
N GLN A 13 14.20 -8.47 2.69
CA GLN A 13 15.19 -9.36 2.10
C GLN A 13 15.81 -8.71 0.87
N LEU A 14 17.11 -8.94 0.69
CA LEU A 14 17.89 -8.38 -0.40
C LEU A 14 17.53 -8.97 -1.77
N GLY A 15 17.03 -10.24 -1.79
CA GLY A 15 16.87 -10.97 -3.03
C GLY A 15 18.20 -11.11 -3.78
N GLN A 16 18.16 -10.96 -5.10
CA GLN A 16 19.36 -11.04 -5.95
C GLN A 16 20.01 -9.66 -6.22
N ARG A 17 19.51 -8.59 -5.59
CA ARG A 17 20.08 -7.23 -5.73
C ARG A 17 21.40 -7.09 -4.93
N LYS A 18 22.15 -6.05 -5.23
CA LYS A 18 23.38 -5.70 -4.49
C LYS A 18 23.12 -4.82 -3.28
N ASN A 19 22.11 -3.96 -3.39
CA ASN A 19 21.71 -2.99 -2.36
C ASN A 19 20.27 -3.26 -1.94
N GLN A 20 19.95 -2.93 -0.68
CA GLN A 20 18.59 -2.93 -0.18
C GLN A 20 18.02 -1.52 -0.35
N GLU A 21 17.08 -1.37 -1.28
CA GLU A 21 16.40 -0.11 -1.57
C GLU A 21 15.00 -0.06 -0.96
N ASP A 22 14.47 -1.20 -0.49
CA ASP A 22 13.23 -1.26 0.27
C ASP A 22 13.42 -0.77 1.70
N ALA A 23 12.38 -0.14 2.25
CA ALA A 23 12.28 0.20 3.66
C ALA A 23 10.89 -0.14 4.21
N ARG A 24 10.82 -0.38 5.52
CA ARG A 24 9.56 -0.64 6.22
C ARG A 24 9.50 0.11 7.55
N CYS A 25 8.31 0.40 7.99
CA CYS A 25 8.05 0.95 9.31
C CYS A 25 6.84 0.24 9.96
N PRO A 26 7.02 -0.38 11.15
CA PRO A 26 8.24 -0.47 11.95
C PRO A 26 9.34 -1.31 11.28
N ASN A 27 10.61 -0.94 11.52
CA ASN A 27 11.75 -1.69 10.99
C ASN A 27 12.20 -2.78 11.98
N THR A 28 11.36 -3.80 12.13
CA THR A 28 11.61 -4.98 12.98
C THR A 28 10.81 -6.17 12.46
N ASP A 29 11.34 -7.39 12.60
CA ASP A 29 10.67 -8.61 12.10
C ASP A 29 9.46 -9.01 12.93
N VAL A 30 9.46 -8.67 14.23
CA VAL A 30 8.34 -8.91 15.15
C VAL A 30 7.84 -7.58 15.67
N ILE A 31 6.56 -7.32 15.45
CA ILE A 31 5.93 -6.02 15.68
C ILE A 31 4.90 -6.16 16.81
N ASP A 32 4.97 -5.26 17.79
CA ASP A 32 4.07 -5.24 18.93
C ASP A 32 2.59 -5.07 18.53
N GLU A 33 1.69 -5.73 19.22
CA GLU A 33 0.24 -5.68 18.99
C GLU A 33 -0.39 -4.28 19.19
N LYS A 34 0.31 -3.37 19.85
CA LYS A 34 -0.11 -1.98 20.04
C LYS A 34 0.23 -1.08 18.84
N GLN A 35 1.08 -1.56 17.92
CA GLN A 35 1.38 -0.83 16.70
C GLN A 35 0.12 -0.60 15.88
N ARG A 36 -0.09 0.63 15.40
CA ARG A 36 -1.32 1.02 14.69
C ARG A 36 -1.09 1.49 13.26
N PHE A 37 0.13 1.78 12.86
CA PHE A 37 0.44 2.17 11.48
C PHE A 37 1.61 1.35 10.93
N PHE A 38 1.55 1.10 9.63
CA PHE A 38 2.49 0.23 8.93
C PHE A 38 2.80 0.82 7.56
N VAL A 39 4.05 0.80 7.16
CA VAL A 39 4.54 1.35 5.89
C VAL A 39 5.50 0.38 5.23
N VAL A 40 5.36 0.20 3.92
CA VAL A 40 6.38 -0.40 3.06
C VAL A 40 6.66 0.57 1.93
N CYS A 41 7.93 0.84 1.69
CA CYS A 41 8.43 1.70 0.62
C CYS A 41 9.44 0.91 -0.19
N ASP A 42 9.31 0.95 -1.51
CA ASP A 42 10.22 0.36 -2.49
C ASP A 42 10.97 1.50 -3.18
N GLY A 43 12.28 1.52 -3.02
CA GLY A 43 13.12 2.57 -3.57
C GLY A 43 13.39 2.39 -5.04
N VAL A 44 12.99 3.36 -5.85
CA VAL A 44 13.11 3.33 -7.31
C VAL A 44 14.35 4.09 -7.77
N GLY A 45 15.15 3.49 -8.68
CA GLY A 45 16.19 4.28 -9.35
C GLY A 45 17.57 3.65 -9.55
N GLY A 46 17.79 2.37 -9.24
CA GLY A 46 18.97 1.60 -9.66
C GLY A 46 20.33 2.16 -9.23
N SER A 47 20.39 2.97 -8.20
CA SER A 47 21.58 3.48 -7.56
C SER A 47 21.25 3.79 -6.10
N GLU A 48 22.24 4.02 -5.22
CA GLU A 48 22.10 4.34 -3.77
C GLU A 48 21.00 5.37 -3.39
N LYS A 49 20.27 5.86 -4.38
CA LYS A 49 19.23 6.89 -4.26
C LYS A 49 17.88 6.33 -3.81
N GLY A 50 17.53 5.09 -4.21
CA GLY A 50 16.28 4.43 -3.82
C GLY A 50 16.25 4.18 -2.31
N GLU A 51 17.34 3.69 -1.72
CA GLU A 51 17.50 3.49 -0.28
C GLU A 51 17.28 4.79 0.52
N VAL A 52 17.82 5.91 0.01
CA VAL A 52 17.65 7.20 0.68
C VAL A 52 16.20 7.65 0.64
N ALA A 53 15.51 7.46 -0.49
CA ALA A 53 14.12 7.86 -0.63
C ALA A 53 13.20 7.03 0.28
N SER A 54 13.27 5.69 0.18
CA SER A 54 12.41 4.78 0.95
C SER A 54 12.59 4.94 2.46
N SER A 55 13.85 4.99 2.92
CA SER A 55 14.16 5.20 4.35
C SER A 55 13.72 6.58 4.85
N THR A 56 13.85 7.64 4.04
CA THR A 56 13.40 8.99 4.40
C THR A 56 11.88 9.03 4.60
N VAL A 57 11.09 8.44 3.69
CA VAL A 57 9.62 8.40 3.81
C VAL A 57 9.21 7.60 5.04
N CYS A 58 9.75 6.39 5.24
CA CYS A 58 9.46 5.57 6.41
C CYS A 58 9.77 6.31 7.72
N HIS A 59 10.94 6.96 7.81
CA HIS A 59 11.35 7.70 9.00
C HIS A 59 10.45 8.91 9.28
N SER A 60 10.13 9.70 8.25
CA SER A 60 9.26 10.86 8.41
C SER A 60 7.86 10.49 8.90
N ILE A 61 7.25 9.42 8.34
CA ILE A 61 5.95 8.94 8.78
C ILE A 61 6.04 8.42 10.23
N GLN A 62 7.10 7.68 10.57
CA GLN A 62 7.32 7.20 11.93
C GLN A 62 7.43 8.34 12.92
N GLU A 63 8.20 9.36 12.61
CA GLU A 63 8.37 10.55 13.47
C GLU A 63 7.05 11.28 13.68
N ALA A 64 6.28 11.49 12.60
CA ALA A 64 4.99 12.17 12.66
C ALA A 64 3.95 11.42 13.51
N LEU A 65 4.00 10.09 13.56
CA LEU A 65 2.99 9.25 14.24
C LEU A 65 3.45 8.68 15.59
N SER A 66 4.73 8.76 15.94
CA SER A 66 5.30 8.13 17.14
C SER A 66 4.66 8.59 18.48
N HIS A 67 4.08 9.78 18.49
CA HIS A 67 3.45 10.38 19.69
C HIS A 67 1.92 10.48 19.58
N VAL A 68 1.32 9.86 18.56
CA VAL A 68 -0.13 9.91 18.30
C VAL A 68 -0.78 8.63 18.81
N ASP A 69 -1.74 8.76 19.73
CA ASP A 69 -2.57 7.62 20.14
C ASP A 69 -3.69 7.39 19.10
N LEU A 70 -3.37 6.64 18.08
CA LEU A 70 -4.28 6.29 16.99
C LEU A 70 -5.45 5.42 17.46
N SER A 71 -5.31 4.69 18.57
CA SER A 71 -6.39 3.84 19.09
C SER A 71 -7.52 4.67 19.71
N ALA A 72 -7.19 5.87 20.21
CA ALA A 72 -8.13 6.76 20.89
C ALA A 72 -8.66 7.90 19.99
N MET A 73 -8.23 8.00 18.72
CA MET A 73 -8.63 9.09 17.84
C MET A 73 -9.17 8.61 16.49
N LEU A 74 -9.99 9.46 15.88
CA LEU A 74 -10.37 9.33 14.48
C LEU A 74 -9.26 9.92 13.59
N PHE A 75 -8.58 9.08 12.82
CA PHE A 75 -7.56 9.53 11.86
C PHE A 75 -8.24 9.85 10.52
N THR A 76 -8.08 11.07 10.05
CA THR A 76 -8.80 11.60 8.87
C THR A 76 -7.90 11.74 7.65
N ASN A 77 -8.49 11.91 6.46
CA ASN A 77 -7.73 12.23 5.24
C ASN A 77 -6.91 13.52 5.39
N GLN A 78 -7.38 14.48 6.22
CA GLN A 78 -6.63 15.72 6.47
C GLN A 78 -5.39 15.44 7.33
N ASP A 79 -5.48 14.55 8.31
CA ASP A 79 -4.33 14.15 9.13
C ASP A 79 -3.31 13.40 8.30
N TYR A 80 -3.78 12.49 7.44
CA TYR A 80 -2.94 11.80 6.46
C TYR A 80 -2.24 12.76 5.49
N SER A 81 -2.96 13.77 4.97
CA SER A 81 -2.36 14.76 4.07
C SER A 81 -1.19 15.49 4.71
N LYS A 82 -1.30 15.88 5.99
CA LYS A 82 -0.19 16.54 6.71
C LYS A 82 1.03 15.64 6.84
N ILE A 83 0.82 14.35 7.08
CA ILE A 83 1.90 13.35 7.19
C ILE A 83 2.55 13.13 5.83
N LEU A 84 1.75 13.04 4.77
CA LEU A 84 2.26 12.91 3.42
C LEU A 84 3.07 14.14 2.99
N ASP A 85 2.58 15.35 3.32
CA ASP A 85 3.31 16.59 3.07
C ASP A 85 4.65 16.64 3.82
N ALA A 86 4.67 16.23 5.10
CA ALA A 86 5.91 16.15 5.87
C ALA A 86 6.90 15.14 5.26
N ALA A 87 6.44 14.00 4.73
CA ALA A 87 7.29 13.04 4.05
C ALA A 87 7.89 13.61 2.75
N TYR A 88 7.12 14.37 1.98
CA TYR A 88 7.62 15.09 0.81
C TYR A 88 8.63 16.19 1.20
N ASP A 89 8.37 16.96 2.26
CA ASP A 89 9.30 17.98 2.75
C ASP A 89 10.62 17.34 3.21
N ALA A 90 10.55 16.17 3.83
CA ALA A 90 11.74 15.40 4.19
C ALA A 90 12.55 14.96 2.95
N LEU A 91 11.89 14.50 1.88
CA LEU A 91 12.54 14.19 0.61
C LEU A 91 13.19 15.44 -0.01
N ASP A 92 12.48 16.56 -0.04
CA ASP A 92 13.01 17.83 -0.54
C ASP A 92 14.27 18.27 0.23
N SER A 93 14.29 18.08 1.56
CA SER A 93 15.43 18.41 2.41
C SER A 93 16.67 17.55 2.14
N LYS A 94 16.49 16.32 1.64
CA LYS A 94 17.56 15.39 1.27
C LYS A 94 18.04 15.56 -0.16
N ALA A 95 17.33 16.34 -0.98
CA ALA A 95 17.67 16.54 -2.38
C ALA A 95 18.98 17.33 -2.55
N ASN A 96 19.89 16.78 -3.33
CA ASN A 96 21.14 17.41 -3.74
C ASN A 96 21.51 16.89 -5.13
N ARG A 97 22.71 17.26 -5.65
CA ARG A 97 23.14 16.81 -6.99
C ARG A 97 23.15 15.29 -7.17
N GLN A 98 23.35 14.52 -6.10
CA GLN A 98 23.43 13.07 -6.15
C GLN A 98 22.05 12.40 -5.92
N THR A 99 21.16 13.04 -5.16
CA THR A 99 19.87 12.48 -4.72
C THR A 99 18.64 13.14 -5.36
N LYS A 100 18.83 14.10 -6.27
CA LYS A 100 17.71 14.80 -6.93
C LYS A 100 16.72 13.89 -7.68
N ASP A 101 17.22 12.75 -8.17
CA ASP A 101 16.43 11.77 -8.91
C ASP A 101 16.02 10.57 -8.04
N MET A 102 16.15 10.69 -6.71
CA MET A 102 15.70 9.64 -5.79
C MET A 102 14.18 9.52 -5.80
N ALA A 103 13.70 8.30 -5.75
CA ALA A 103 12.27 8.04 -5.76
C ALA A 103 11.93 6.79 -4.95
N THR A 104 10.68 6.69 -4.51
CA THR A 104 10.17 5.52 -3.80
C THR A 104 8.67 5.38 -4.00
N THR A 105 8.18 4.14 -3.94
CA THR A 105 6.76 3.85 -3.72
C THR A 105 6.41 4.10 -2.25
N MET A 106 5.15 4.00 -1.89
CA MET A 106 4.70 4.00 -0.50
C MET A 106 3.39 3.26 -0.39
N THR A 107 3.33 2.31 0.54
CA THR A 107 2.09 1.76 1.08
C THR A 107 1.95 2.16 2.54
N PHE A 108 0.75 2.49 2.96
CA PHE A 108 0.43 2.94 4.32
C PHE A 108 -0.88 2.31 4.79
N VAL A 109 -0.86 1.70 5.96
CA VAL A 109 -2.04 1.18 6.66
C VAL A 109 -2.06 1.74 8.07
N CYS A 110 -3.20 2.29 8.48
CA CYS A 110 -3.39 2.87 9.80
C CYS A 110 -4.70 2.41 10.40
N PHE A 111 -4.64 1.73 11.54
CA PHE A 111 -5.80 1.34 12.34
C PHE A 111 -6.07 2.41 13.39
N HIS A 112 -7.31 2.92 13.40
CA HIS A 112 -7.73 4.00 14.27
C HIS A 112 -9.16 3.75 14.79
N GLN A 113 -9.65 4.59 15.68
CA GLN A 113 -10.98 4.43 16.29
C GLN A 113 -12.14 4.34 15.28
N GLY A 114 -11.99 4.93 14.09
CA GLY A 114 -13.01 4.92 13.04
C GLY A 114 -12.91 3.77 12.03
N GLY A 115 -11.89 2.91 12.14
CA GLY A 115 -11.66 1.83 11.17
C GLY A 115 -10.20 1.72 10.74
N CYS A 116 -9.98 1.52 9.46
CA CYS A 116 -8.66 1.42 8.86
C CYS A 116 -8.56 2.34 7.65
N MET A 117 -7.48 3.12 7.60
CA MET A 117 -7.07 3.85 6.41
C MET A 117 -5.97 3.08 5.69
N MET A 118 -6.13 2.91 4.40
CA MET A 118 -5.14 2.35 3.47
C MET A 118 -4.80 3.41 2.43
N ALA A 119 -3.53 3.65 2.19
CA ALA A 119 -3.08 4.60 1.17
C ALA A 119 -1.85 4.06 0.43
N HIS A 120 -1.75 4.34 -0.87
CA HIS A 120 -0.56 3.94 -1.62
C HIS A 120 -0.20 4.93 -2.74
N ILE A 121 1.08 4.92 -3.10
CA ILE A 121 1.67 5.57 -4.26
C ILE A 121 2.66 4.57 -4.86
N GLY A 122 2.52 4.23 -6.14
CA GLY A 122 3.35 3.27 -6.85
C GLY A 122 2.68 1.94 -7.07
N ASP A 123 3.45 0.87 -7.18
CA ASP A 123 3.06 -0.50 -7.50
C ASP A 123 3.33 -1.49 -6.36
N SER A 124 3.87 -1.03 -5.24
CA SER A 124 3.78 -1.77 -3.97
C SER A 124 2.33 -1.91 -3.54
N ARG A 125 1.95 -3.07 -2.99
CA ARG A 125 0.54 -3.41 -2.80
C ARG A 125 0.11 -3.52 -1.34
N ILE A 126 -1.18 -3.25 -1.13
CA ILE A 126 -1.90 -3.49 0.10
C ILE A 126 -3.01 -4.48 -0.20
N TYR A 127 -3.12 -5.52 0.63
CA TYR A 127 -4.21 -6.48 0.59
C TYR A 127 -4.96 -6.48 1.92
N GLN A 128 -6.29 -6.65 1.85
CA GLN A 128 -7.12 -7.12 2.94
C GLN A 128 -7.66 -8.49 2.53
N VAL A 129 -7.31 -9.52 3.27
CA VAL A 129 -7.72 -10.91 3.01
C VAL A 129 -8.55 -11.41 4.18
N ARG A 130 -9.72 -11.96 3.89
CA ARG A 130 -10.59 -12.60 4.88
C ARG A 130 -10.59 -14.10 4.64
N PRO A 131 -10.06 -14.92 5.56
CA PRO A 131 -10.10 -16.38 5.46
C PRO A 131 -11.50 -16.89 5.15
N GLY A 132 -11.62 -17.77 4.16
CA GLY A 132 -12.89 -18.30 3.70
C GLY A 132 -13.66 -17.41 2.70
N HIS A 133 -13.26 -16.15 2.51
CA HIS A 133 -13.89 -15.21 1.56
C HIS A 133 -12.93 -14.72 0.47
N GLY A 134 -11.61 -14.84 0.69
CA GLY A 134 -10.59 -14.40 -0.26
C GLY A 134 -10.17 -12.94 -0.07
N ILE A 135 -9.78 -12.29 -1.16
CA ILE A 135 -9.33 -10.90 -1.17
C ILE A 135 -10.55 -9.98 -1.08
N ILE A 136 -10.65 -9.21 0.01
CA ILE A 136 -11.67 -8.18 0.22
C ILE A 136 -11.26 -6.86 -0.45
N TYR A 137 -9.97 -6.53 -0.36
CA TYR A 137 -9.38 -5.36 -1.00
C TYR A 137 -7.97 -5.69 -1.48
N ARG A 138 -7.61 -5.15 -2.62
CA ARG A 138 -6.26 -5.09 -3.17
C ARG A 138 -6.06 -3.71 -3.80
N SER A 139 -4.96 -3.03 -3.47
CA SER A 139 -4.60 -1.78 -4.15
C SER A 139 -4.31 -2.02 -5.63
N GLU A 140 -4.63 -1.05 -6.46
CA GLU A 140 -4.36 -1.09 -7.89
C GLU A 140 -3.07 -0.34 -8.20
N ASP A 141 -2.11 -1.01 -8.85
CA ASP A 141 -0.79 -0.44 -9.12
C ASP A 141 -0.89 0.82 -9.97
N HIS A 142 -0.18 1.85 -9.59
CA HIS A 142 0.01 3.05 -10.40
C HIS A 142 1.04 2.77 -11.50
N SER A 143 0.69 1.92 -12.44
CA SER A 143 1.54 1.49 -13.55
C SER A 143 1.02 1.97 -14.90
N LEU A 144 1.92 2.03 -15.89
CA LEU A 144 1.55 2.38 -17.26
C LEU A 144 0.55 1.37 -17.83
N VAL A 145 0.78 0.07 -17.58
CA VAL A 145 -0.09 -0.99 -18.12
C VAL A 145 -1.51 -0.91 -17.55
N ASN A 146 -1.68 -0.62 -16.25
CA ASN A 146 -2.99 -0.41 -15.67
C ASN A 146 -3.68 0.84 -16.26
N SER A 147 -2.92 1.90 -16.53
CA SER A 147 -3.45 3.09 -17.20
C SER A 147 -3.91 2.77 -18.63
N LEU A 148 -3.19 1.90 -19.35
CA LEU A 148 -3.58 1.48 -20.71
C LEU A 148 -4.83 0.57 -20.68
N VAL A 149 -4.95 -0.33 -19.70
CA VAL A 149 -6.14 -1.17 -19.50
C VAL A 149 -7.36 -0.30 -19.16
N HIS A 150 -7.22 0.63 -18.22
CA HIS A 150 -8.30 1.56 -17.83
C HIS A 150 -8.83 2.40 -18.99
N ASN A 151 -7.94 2.79 -19.91
CA ASN A 151 -8.31 3.55 -21.11
C ASN A 151 -8.77 2.65 -22.27
N GLY A 152 -8.87 1.32 -22.08
CA GLY A 152 -9.29 0.37 -23.11
C GLY A 152 -8.31 0.23 -24.28
N ILE A 153 -7.03 0.60 -24.09
CA ILE A 153 -6.00 0.52 -25.14
C ILE A 153 -5.45 -0.89 -25.25
N ILE A 154 -5.31 -1.60 -24.12
CA ILE A 154 -4.93 -3.01 -24.05
C ILE A 154 -5.91 -3.77 -23.14
N THR A 155 -5.97 -5.10 -23.29
CA THR A 155 -6.74 -5.95 -22.36
C THR A 155 -5.92 -6.30 -21.11
N PRO A 156 -6.57 -6.73 -20.00
CA PRO A 156 -5.86 -7.21 -18.81
C PRO A 156 -4.85 -8.33 -19.12
N GLU A 157 -5.20 -9.24 -20.04
CA GLU A 157 -4.32 -10.35 -20.44
C GLU A 157 -3.08 -9.85 -21.19
N GLN A 158 -3.22 -8.79 -21.97
CA GLN A 158 -2.10 -8.14 -22.67
C GLN A 158 -1.18 -7.38 -21.70
N ALA A 159 -1.71 -6.92 -20.57
CA ALA A 159 -0.94 -6.21 -19.56
C ALA A 159 0.07 -7.13 -18.83
N VAL A 160 -0.29 -8.39 -18.59
CA VAL A 160 0.53 -9.35 -17.81
C VAL A 160 1.95 -9.53 -18.37
N ASN A 161 2.10 -9.59 -19.70
CA ASN A 161 3.40 -9.80 -20.37
C ASN A 161 3.83 -8.56 -21.18
N HIS A 162 3.35 -7.39 -20.83
CA HIS A 162 3.67 -6.18 -21.56
C HIS A 162 5.13 -5.77 -21.31
N PRO A 163 5.90 -5.36 -22.34
CA PRO A 163 7.31 -4.93 -22.19
C PRO A 163 7.52 -3.77 -21.20
N GLN A 164 6.48 -3.02 -20.91
CA GLN A 164 6.48 -1.88 -19.98
C GLN A 164 5.66 -2.17 -18.69
N SER A 165 5.51 -3.44 -18.31
CA SER A 165 4.79 -3.83 -17.10
C SER A 165 5.38 -3.19 -15.83
N ASN A 166 6.70 -2.99 -15.80
CA ASN A 166 7.43 -2.42 -14.66
C ASN A 166 7.51 -0.87 -14.68
N VAL A 167 6.79 -0.19 -15.60
CA VAL A 167 6.80 1.28 -15.65
C VAL A 167 5.77 1.84 -14.70
N ILE A 168 6.22 2.40 -13.58
CA ILE A 168 5.36 3.09 -12.61
C ILE A 168 5.04 4.51 -13.11
N THR A 169 3.83 4.97 -12.83
CA THR A 169 3.33 6.29 -13.26
C THR A 169 3.24 7.28 -12.11
N ARG A 170 3.26 6.80 -10.85
CA ARG A 170 3.27 7.62 -9.64
C ARG A 170 4.31 7.08 -8.67
N TYR A 171 5.09 7.98 -8.11
CA TYR A 171 6.09 7.70 -7.07
C TYR A 171 6.33 8.96 -6.23
N MET A 172 6.90 8.80 -5.06
CA MET A 172 7.36 9.90 -4.22
C MET A 172 8.80 10.25 -4.55
N GLY A 173 9.09 11.52 -4.68
CA GLY A 173 10.44 12.04 -4.93
C GLY A 173 10.52 13.51 -4.56
N PRO A 174 11.72 14.11 -4.55
CA PRO A 174 11.90 15.52 -4.33
C PRO A 174 11.14 16.35 -5.38
N LYS A 175 10.75 17.56 -4.97
CA LYS A 175 10.06 18.49 -5.87
C LYS A 175 11.00 18.93 -7.00
N GLU A 176 10.62 18.61 -8.21
CA GLU A 176 11.18 19.21 -9.40
C GLU A 176 10.45 20.53 -9.70
N THR A 177 11.15 21.50 -10.33
CA THR A 177 10.65 22.87 -10.57
C THR A 177 9.28 22.92 -11.26
N ASP A 178 8.92 21.90 -12.04
CA ASP A 178 7.71 21.86 -12.86
C ASP A 178 6.83 20.62 -12.59
N ARG A 179 7.07 19.89 -11.49
CA ARG A 179 6.32 18.68 -11.17
C ARG A 179 5.59 18.82 -9.84
N ASP A 180 4.28 18.61 -9.87
CA ASP A 180 3.47 18.53 -8.65
C ASP A 180 3.75 17.22 -7.88
N ARG A 181 3.61 17.25 -6.55
CA ARG A 181 3.67 16.08 -5.69
C ARG A 181 2.56 15.09 -6.07
N CYS A 182 2.90 13.82 -6.19
CA CYS A 182 1.90 12.80 -6.51
C CYS A 182 0.90 12.62 -5.36
N MET A 183 -0.38 12.55 -5.73
CA MET A 183 -1.45 12.22 -4.79
C MET A 183 -1.50 10.70 -4.55
N ALA A 184 -1.66 10.31 -3.30
CA ALA A 184 -1.93 8.92 -2.94
C ALA A 184 -3.36 8.53 -3.30
N THR A 185 -3.57 7.26 -3.66
CA THR A 185 -4.90 6.66 -3.62
C THR A 185 -5.19 6.26 -2.17
N VAL A 186 -6.29 6.79 -1.60
CA VAL A 186 -6.68 6.58 -0.20
C VAL A 186 -8.02 5.85 -0.13
N VAL A 187 -8.08 4.83 0.69
CA VAL A 187 -9.29 4.07 1.00
C VAL A 187 -9.49 4.01 2.51
N ASN A 188 -10.68 4.37 2.96
CA ASN A 188 -11.10 4.22 4.36
C ASN A 188 -12.13 3.08 4.42
N THR A 189 -11.91 2.12 5.33
CA THR A 189 -12.84 1.00 5.53
C THR A 189 -13.22 0.82 6.99
N LYS A 190 -14.48 0.42 7.20
CA LYS A 190 -15.01 -0.10 8.47
C LYS A 190 -15.35 -1.59 8.36
N ASP A 191 -15.28 -2.15 7.14
CA ASP A 191 -15.48 -3.59 6.93
C ASP A 191 -14.22 -4.34 7.34
N ILE A 192 -14.07 -4.47 8.65
CA ILE A 192 -12.96 -5.17 9.30
C ILE A 192 -13.56 -6.21 10.23
N GLN A 193 -13.11 -7.45 10.13
CA GLN A 193 -13.58 -8.56 10.94
C GLN A 193 -12.43 -9.24 11.64
N LYS A 194 -12.74 -9.92 12.73
CA LYS A 194 -11.82 -10.83 13.40
C LYS A 194 -11.24 -11.83 12.39
N ASN A 195 -9.95 -12.07 12.48
CA ASN A 195 -9.15 -12.91 11.60
C ASN A 195 -8.90 -12.33 10.21
N ASP A 196 -9.33 -11.10 9.89
CA ASP A 196 -8.85 -10.44 8.67
C ASP A 196 -7.34 -10.26 8.74
N TYR A 197 -6.71 -10.37 7.59
CA TYR A 197 -5.29 -10.07 7.39
C TYR A 197 -5.14 -8.82 6.53
N PHE A 198 -4.25 -7.93 6.95
CA PHE A 198 -3.72 -6.87 6.10
C PHE A 198 -2.28 -7.20 5.76
N PHE A 199 -1.96 -7.14 4.48
CA PHE A 199 -0.64 -7.49 3.97
C PHE A 199 -0.13 -6.37 3.07
N LEU A 200 1.02 -5.77 3.45
CA LEU A 200 1.71 -4.76 2.66
C LEU A 200 2.96 -5.39 2.08
N CYS A 201 3.24 -5.16 0.81
CA CYS A 201 4.46 -5.68 0.21
C CYS A 201 4.99 -4.82 -0.94
N SER A 202 6.31 -4.85 -1.15
CA SER A 202 6.94 -4.40 -2.40
C SER A 202 6.67 -5.41 -3.53
N ASP A 203 6.89 -5.00 -4.77
CA ASP A 203 6.62 -5.82 -5.96
C ASP A 203 7.47 -7.09 -6.01
N GLY A 204 8.70 -7.05 -5.48
CA GLY A 204 9.60 -8.20 -5.43
C GLY A 204 9.05 -9.41 -4.68
N VAL A 205 8.12 -9.22 -3.74
CA VAL A 205 7.40 -10.33 -3.09
C VAL A 205 6.48 -11.04 -4.08
N LEU A 206 5.86 -10.28 -4.97
CA LEU A 206 4.85 -10.75 -5.92
C LEU A 206 5.45 -11.48 -7.13
N HIS A 207 6.76 -11.40 -7.35
CA HIS A 207 7.45 -12.17 -8.39
C HIS A 207 7.29 -13.68 -8.19
N ASN A 208 7.18 -14.14 -6.95
CA ASN A 208 7.11 -15.56 -6.58
C ASN A 208 5.87 -15.93 -5.75
N LEU A 209 4.89 -15.03 -5.66
CA LEU A 209 3.68 -15.23 -4.85
C LEU A 209 2.47 -14.72 -5.63
N SER A 210 1.58 -15.62 -6.03
CA SER A 210 0.31 -15.23 -6.65
C SER A 210 -0.74 -14.82 -5.60
N ASP A 211 -1.79 -14.14 -6.03
CA ASP A 211 -2.92 -13.76 -5.17
C ASP A 211 -3.59 -15.02 -4.56
N GLU A 212 -3.74 -16.10 -5.34
CA GLU A 212 -4.34 -17.36 -4.89
C GLU A 212 -3.48 -18.04 -3.83
N GLU A 213 -2.15 -18.05 -4.01
CA GLU A 213 -1.21 -18.59 -3.03
C GLU A 213 -1.21 -17.77 -1.73
N LEU A 214 -1.24 -16.42 -1.84
CA LEU A 214 -1.35 -15.55 -0.68
C LEU A 214 -2.62 -15.87 0.12
N VAL A 215 -3.78 -15.95 -0.54
CA VAL A 215 -5.05 -16.32 0.10
C VAL A 215 -4.97 -17.69 0.75
N ALA A 216 -4.40 -18.70 0.08
CA ALA A 216 -4.26 -20.04 0.61
C ALA A 216 -3.38 -20.07 1.88
N ILE A 217 -2.25 -19.36 1.88
CA ILE A 217 -1.36 -19.26 3.04
C ILE A 217 -2.09 -18.57 4.20
N LEU A 218 -2.72 -17.42 3.96
CA LEU A 218 -3.39 -16.64 4.99
C LEU A 218 -4.63 -17.35 5.55
N SER A 219 -5.29 -18.21 4.77
CA SER A 219 -6.45 -19.01 5.20
C SER A 219 -6.07 -20.33 5.88
N SER A 220 -4.79 -20.70 5.94
CA SER A 220 -4.34 -21.93 6.59
C SER A 220 -4.41 -21.84 8.12
N ASP A 221 -4.38 -22.99 8.81
CA ASP A 221 -4.38 -23.08 10.29
C ASP A 221 -3.03 -22.79 10.94
N LYS A 222 -2.05 -22.33 10.15
CA LYS A 222 -0.71 -21.98 10.64
C LYS A 222 -0.75 -20.70 11.49
N SER A 223 0.22 -20.56 12.40
CA SER A 223 0.42 -19.32 13.14
C SER A 223 0.79 -18.16 12.21
N ASN A 224 0.59 -16.92 12.67
CA ASN A 224 0.94 -15.73 11.89
C ASN A 224 2.44 -15.69 11.55
N GLN A 225 3.29 -16.15 12.47
CA GLN A 225 4.73 -16.26 12.22
C GLN A 225 5.02 -17.27 11.11
N GLU A 226 4.46 -18.48 11.17
CA GLU A 226 4.67 -19.49 10.13
C GLU A 226 4.17 -19.03 8.76
N LYS A 227 3.04 -18.29 8.70
CA LYS A 227 2.54 -17.70 7.46
C LYS A 227 3.53 -16.70 6.89
N ASN A 228 4.04 -15.80 7.72
CA ASN A 228 5.07 -14.84 7.35
C ASN A 228 6.35 -15.54 6.84
N ASP A 229 6.81 -16.56 7.55
CA ASP A 229 8.02 -17.31 7.20
C ASP A 229 7.87 -18.07 5.87
N ILE A 230 6.68 -18.60 5.58
CA ILE A 230 6.38 -19.25 4.29
C ILE A 230 6.44 -18.22 3.16
N ILE A 231 5.84 -17.04 3.34
CA ILE A 231 5.87 -15.97 2.34
C ILE A 231 7.31 -15.50 2.12
N ALA A 232 8.05 -15.24 3.21
CA ALA A 232 9.45 -14.83 3.15
C ALA A 232 10.33 -15.86 2.44
N SER A 233 10.11 -17.16 2.71
CA SER A 233 10.84 -18.25 2.05
C SER A 233 10.56 -18.33 0.55
N LYS A 234 9.31 -18.14 0.14
CA LYS A 234 8.94 -18.10 -1.29
C LYS A 234 9.59 -16.93 -2.02
N SER A 235 9.67 -15.79 -1.38
CA SER A 235 10.21 -14.56 -1.96
C SER A 235 11.74 -14.48 -1.91
N PHE A 236 12.40 -15.34 -1.14
CA PHE A 236 13.84 -15.28 -0.89
C PHE A 236 14.71 -15.25 -2.16
N SER A 237 14.30 -15.97 -3.20
CA SER A 237 15.00 -16.03 -4.49
C SER A 237 14.52 -14.97 -5.50
N SER A 238 13.75 -13.99 -5.07
CA SER A 238 13.30 -12.90 -5.95
C SER A 238 14.48 -12.20 -6.62
N SER A 239 14.28 -11.80 -7.87
CA SER A 239 15.25 -10.99 -8.61
C SER A 239 15.38 -9.57 -8.06
N ASP A 240 14.44 -9.16 -7.19
CA ASP A 240 14.38 -7.84 -6.56
C ASP A 240 14.46 -7.90 -5.03
N ASN A 241 14.68 -6.74 -4.41
CA ASN A 241 14.41 -6.57 -2.99
C ASN A 241 12.96 -6.97 -2.71
N ASN A 242 12.71 -7.58 -1.57
CA ASN A 242 11.37 -8.03 -1.24
C ASN A 242 11.09 -7.82 0.25
N THR A 243 10.10 -6.99 0.50
CA THR A 243 9.75 -6.52 1.85
C THR A 243 8.25 -6.65 2.04
N ALA A 244 7.84 -7.18 3.20
CA ALA A 244 6.43 -7.26 3.54
C ALA A 244 6.17 -7.12 5.04
N ILE A 245 4.93 -6.73 5.35
CA ILE A 245 4.39 -6.70 6.71
C ILE A 245 3.05 -7.44 6.70
N LEU A 246 2.91 -8.43 7.59
CA LEU A 246 1.72 -9.22 7.81
C LEU A 246 1.05 -8.83 9.13
N ILE A 247 -0.17 -8.36 9.07
CA ILE A 247 -0.96 -7.87 10.19
C ILE A 247 -2.24 -8.72 10.27
N ASN A 248 -2.54 -9.24 11.45
CA ASN A 248 -3.78 -9.98 11.71
C ASN A 248 -4.66 -9.24 12.70
N VAL A 249 -5.95 -9.17 12.42
CA VAL A 249 -6.97 -8.64 13.32
C VAL A 249 -7.36 -9.70 14.33
N ALA A 250 -6.96 -9.51 15.58
CA ALA A 250 -7.25 -10.46 16.66
C ALA A 250 -8.71 -10.39 17.11
N ASP A 251 -9.29 -9.16 17.14
CA ASP A 251 -10.68 -8.93 17.51
C ASP A 251 -11.18 -7.58 17.07
N VAL A 252 -12.50 -7.44 16.91
CA VAL A 252 -13.19 -6.18 16.63
C VAL A 252 -14.34 -6.03 17.61
N ILE A 253 -14.31 -4.99 18.43
CA ILE A 253 -15.38 -4.68 19.39
C ILE A 253 -16.13 -3.47 18.83
N ASP A 254 -17.42 -3.68 18.53
CA ASP A 254 -18.29 -2.60 18.07
C ASP A 254 -19.25 -2.26 19.21
N ASP A 255 -19.08 -1.08 19.80
CA ASP A 255 -19.91 -0.60 20.92
C ASP A 255 -21.33 -0.20 20.47
N SER A 256 -21.69 -0.42 19.20
CA SER A 256 -23.00 -0.02 18.66
C SER A 256 -24.16 -0.98 18.96
N ASN A 257 -23.97 -2.04 19.76
CA ASN A 257 -25.00 -3.04 20.08
C ASN A 257 -25.59 -2.95 21.50
N GLU A 258 -25.53 -1.81 22.17
CA GLU A 258 -26.40 -1.57 23.31
C GLU A 258 -27.57 -0.68 22.84
N ASP A 259 -28.78 -1.26 22.83
CA ASP A 259 -30.11 -0.67 22.54
C ASP A 259 -30.64 -0.67 21.10
N GLU A 260 -30.80 -1.85 20.48
CA GLU A 260 -31.92 -2.08 19.58
C GLU A 260 -32.71 -3.31 20.01
N ALA A 261 -33.88 -3.08 20.62
CA ALA A 261 -34.89 -4.10 20.85
C ALA A 261 -35.31 -4.72 19.51
N PRO A 262 -35.68 -6.01 19.46
CA PRO A 262 -35.98 -6.68 18.19
C PRO A 262 -37.17 -6.05 17.52
N PHE A 263 -36.96 -5.43 16.36
CA PHE A 263 -38.02 -5.05 15.45
C PHE A 263 -38.45 -6.27 14.64
N GLU A 264 -39.59 -6.84 15.00
CA GLU A 264 -40.22 -7.89 14.21
C GLU A 264 -40.69 -7.34 12.85
N GLY A 265 -40.25 -7.99 11.80
CA GLY A 265 -40.97 -8.02 10.51
C GLY A 265 -40.40 -7.14 9.40
N SER A 266 -39.66 -7.70 8.45
CA SER A 266 -40.13 -7.91 7.07
C SER A 266 -39.01 -8.37 6.13
N GLN A 267 -39.32 -9.43 5.42
CA GLN A 267 -38.87 -9.94 4.12
C GLN A 267 -37.52 -9.46 3.50
N THR A 268 -36.63 -10.43 3.41
CA THR A 268 -35.36 -10.43 2.68
C THR A 268 -35.53 -10.13 1.19
N ARG A 269 -34.83 -9.10 0.70
CA ARG A 269 -34.44 -8.97 -0.71
C ARG A 269 -32.93 -9.11 -0.84
N PRO A 270 -32.40 -9.82 -1.85
CA PRO A 270 -30.96 -9.98 -2.03
C PRO A 270 -30.30 -8.65 -2.40
N ILE A 271 -29.28 -8.28 -1.64
CA ILE A 271 -28.50 -7.06 -1.88
C ILE A 271 -27.51 -7.35 -3.01
N LYS A 272 -27.64 -6.64 -4.12
CA LYS A 272 -26.65 -6.57 -5.19
C LYS A 272 -25.38 -5.91 -4.63
N SER A 273 -24.22 -6.47 -4.97
CA SER A 273 -22.89 -5.94 -4.67
C SER A 273 -22.81 -4.42 -4.92
N LYS A 274 -22.50 -3.65 -3.87
CA LYS A 274 -22.25 -2.22 -4.01
C LYS A 274 -20.86 -2.04 -4.62
N GLN A 275 -20.80 -1.37 -5.76
CA GLN A 275 -19.58 -0.80 -6.31
C GLN A 275 -18.99 0.20 -5.30
N TYR A 276 -17.71 0.03 -4.99
CA TYR A 276 -16.96 0.99 -4.19
C TYR A 276 -16.80 2.29 -4.99
N VAL A 277 -17.26 3.38 -4.40
CA VAL A 277 -17.04 4.72 -4.96
C VAL A 277 -15.70 5.20 -4.41
N SER A 278 -14.69 5.23 -5.27
CA SER A 278 -13.45 5.97 -5.01
C SER A 278 -13.80 7.45 -4.94
N SER A 279 -13.66 8.06 -3.76
CA SER A 279 -13.73 9.51 -3.65
C SER A 279 -12.41 10.09 -4.16
N GLU A 280 -12.32 10.35 -5.46
CA GLU A 280 -11.35 11.28 -6.01
C GLU A 280 -11.65 12.66 -5.43
N ILE A 281 -10.69 13.24 -4.72
CA ILE A 281 -10.72 14.67 -4.42
C ILE A 281 -10.39 15.34 -5.75
N ALA A 282 -11.42 15.72 -6.50
CA ALA A 282 -11.28 16.50 -7.70
C ALA A 282 -10.78 17.89 -7.35
N SER A 283 -9.51 18.17 -7.63
CA SER A 283 -9.10 19.53 -7.96
C SER A 283 -9.28 19.68 -9.46
N GLU A 284 -10.30 20.45 -9.88
CA GLU A 284 -10.35 20.99 -11.22
C GLU A 284 -9.12 21.86 -11.46
N SER A 285 -8.24 21.43 -12.34
CA SER A 285 -7.47 22.32 -13.21
C SER A 285 -6.78 21.54 -14.31
N HIS A 286 -7.15 21.83 -15.52
CA HIS A 286 -6.38 21.84 -16.78
C HIS A 286 -5.01 21.15 -16.74
N ASP A 287 -4.90 19.93 -17.33
CA ASP A 287 -3.94 19.70 -18.41
C ASP A 287 -4.09 18.28 -19.01
N LYS A 288 -4.90 18.20 -20.05
CA LYS A 288 -4.93 17.02 -20.96
C LYS A 288 -3.66 16.93 -21.84
N VAL A 289 -2.70 17.82 -21.68
CA VAL A 289 -1.52 17.92 -22.56
C VAL A 289 -0.30 17.19 -21.98
N GLY A 290 -0.15 17.07 -20.65
CA GLY A 290 1.03 16.51 -19.99
C GLY A 290 1.22 15.00 -20.23
N VAL A 291 0.19 14.21 -20.01
CA VAL A 291 0.25 12.74 -20.12
C VAL A 291 0.44 12.30 -21.59
N TRP A 292 -0.25 12.93 -22.53
CA TRP A 292 -0.11 12.65 -23.96
C TRP A 292 1.25 13.08 -24.53
N GLY A 293 1.82 14.16 -24.03
CA GLY A 293 3.15 14.61 -24.42
C GLY A 293 4.26 13.67 -23.96
N TRP A 294 4.11 13.08 -22.76
CA TRP A 294 5.06 12.12 -22.22
C TRP A 294 4.92 10.74 -22.90
N ILE A 295 3.70 10.25 -23.07
CA ILE A 295 3.42 8.98 -23.78
C ILE A 295 3.95 9.04 -25.21
N LYS A 296 3.78 10.16 -25.95
CA LYS A 296 4.36 10.32 -27.28
C LYS A 296 5.88 10.25 -27.28
N ARG A 297 6.59 10.80 -26.31
CA ARG A 297 8.05 10.75 -26.24
C ARG A 297 8.59 9.34 -25.93
N GLN A 298 7.90 8.56 -25.11
CA GLN A 298 8.35 7.21 -24.74
C GLN A 298 7.93 6.14 -25.76
N VAL A 299 6.76 6.27 -26.40
CA VAL A 299 6.21 5.24 -27.31
C VAL A 299 6.67 5.42 -28.77
N PHE A 300 7.01 6.64 -29.21
CA PHE A 300 7.35 6.93 -30.61
C PHE A 300 8.81 7.26 -30.88
N ASN A 301 9.69 7.19 -29.88
CA ASN A 301 11.14 7.37 -30.06
C ASN A 301 11.91 6.02 -30.08
N ILE A 302 11.34 5.01 -30.72
CA ILE A 302 12.10 3.81 -31.12
C ILE A 302 12.47 4.01 -32.59
N LYS A 303 13.68 4.48 -32.81
CA LYS A 303 14.45 4.24 -34.01
C LYS A 303 15.72 3.52 -33.65
#